data_f5936c878cea6ce9ec793effadce41b2
#
_entry.id   f5936c878cea6ce9ec793effadce41b2
#
_cell.length_a   1.000
_cell.length_b   1.000
_cell.length_c   1.000
_cell.angle_alpha   90.00
_cell.angle_beta   90.00
_cell.angle_gamma   90.00
#
_symmetry.space_group_name_H-M   'P 1'
#
loop_
_entity.id
_entity.type
_entity.pdbx_description
1 polymer ?
#
loop_
_entity_poly.entity_id
_entity_poly.type
_entity_poly.pdbx_seq_one_letter_code
_entity_poly.pdbx_strand_id
1 'polypeptide(L)'
;KWSDIDGNVLHIRRALVDDGEKTTKTYSSQRDLLIPDYIAELMSRTPHDGEHIVNYTRRGLYVRFQTICRRAGVQHYRFHDLRHINASVMLALNVPNKYSQERMGHATDNMLKTVYQHTMEAQKIAVAEKVDNYFNEKLQMKLQMKNQKSCNTNVF
;
A
#
# COMPACT_ATOMS: atom_id res chain seq x y z
N LYS A 1 1.85 -3.67 21.15
CA LYS A 1 1.16 -4.28 22.28
C LYS A 1 -0.27 -4.63 21.91
N TRP A 2 -0.91 -5.49 22.67
CA TRP A 2 -2.34 -5.78 22.45
C TRP A 2 -3.21 -4.53 22.64
N SER A 3 -2.83 -3.65 23.57
CA SER A 3 -3.50 -2.35 23.76
C SER A 3 -3.41 -1.36 22.60
N ASP A 4 -2.60 -1.66 21.59
CA ASP A 4 -2.47 -0.83 20.40
C ASP A 4 -3.44 -1.26 19.27
N ILE A 5 -4.35 -2.21 19.56
CA ILE A 5 -5.38 -2.68 18.63
C ILE A 5 -6.75 -2.31 19.17
N ASP A 6 -7.53 -1.64 18.32
CA ASP A 6 -8.94 -1.33 18.56
C ASP A 6 -9.77 -1.80 17.36
N GLY A 7 -10.45 -2.93 17.53
CA GLY A 7 -11.15 -3.58 16.43
C GLY A 7 -10.21 -3.94 15.28
N ASN A 8 -10.40 -3.30 14.13
CA ASN A 8 -9.54 -3.44 12.96
C ASN A 8 -8.55 -2.27 12.77
N VAL A 9 -8.35 -1.45 13.80
CA VAL A 9 -7.40 -0.34 13.79
C VAL A 9 -6.16 -0.70 14.60
N LEU A 10 -4.99 -0.62 13.99
CA LEU A 10 -3.69 -0.76 14.64
C LEU A 10 -3.05 0.61 14.84
N HIS A 11 -2.86 1.01 16.10
CA HIS A 11 -2.24 2.26 16.50
C HIS A 11 -0.72 2.13 16.58
N ILE A 12 0.04 2.78 15.70
CA ILE A 12 1.50 2.81 15.77
C ILE A 12 1.92 4.08 16.50
N ARG A 13 2.35 3.93 17.76
CA ARG A 13 2.68 5.05 18.66
C ARG A 13 4.13 5.02 19.16
N ARG A 14 4.77 3.87 19.09
CA ARG A 14 6.10 3.66 19.68
C ARG A 14 6.98 2.79 18.79
N ALA A 15 8.27 2.81 19.07
CA ALA A 15 9.27 1.97 18.44
C ALA A 15 10.01 1.17 19.52
N LEU A 16 10.25 -0.10 19.27
CA LEU A 16 11.11 -0.93 20.10
C LEU A 16 12.55 -0.84 19.57
N VAL A 17 13.46 -0.38 20.39
CA VAL A 17 14.89 -0.30 20.13
C VAL A 17 15.66 -1.18 21.11
N ASP A 18 16.96 -1.37 20.91
CA ASP A 18 17.74 -2.29 21.76
C ASP A 18 17.76 -1.83 23.23
N ASP A 19 17.61 -0.54 23.51
CA ASP A 19 17.54 0.05 24.86
C ASP A 19 16.11 0.12 25.44
N GLY A 20 15.12 -0.53 24.82
CA GLY A 20 13.74 -0.54 25.27
C GLY A 20 12.76 0.22 24.36
N GLU A 21 11.60 0.54 24.91
CA GLU A 21 10.56 1.29 24.19
C GLU A 21 10.90 2.79 24.14
N LYS A 22 10.81 3.38 22.94
CA LYS A 22 10.90 4.83 22.73
C LYS A 22 9.68 5.31 21.95
N THR A 23 9.26 6.54 22.22
CA THR A 23 8.32 7.22 21.33
C THR A 23 8.91 7.32 19.94
N THR A 24 8.07 7.24 18.90
CA THR A 24 8.53 7.41 17.52
C THR A 24 9.23 8.77 17.37
N LYS A 25 10.37 8.80 16.68
CA LYS A 25 11.24 9.99 16.56
C LYS A 25 10.55 11.22 15.97
N THR A 26 9.46 11.03 15.24
CA THR A 26 8.74 12.12 14.57
C THR A 26 7.24 11.90 14.70
N TYR A 27 6.48 12.99 14.79
CA TYR A 27 5.02 12.96 14.86
C TYR A 27 4.41 12.18 13.67
N SER A 28 4.97 12.33 12.49
CA SER A 28 4.53 11.65 11.28
C SER A 28 4.80 10.13 11.25
N SER A 29 5.58 9.61 12.20
CA SER A 29 5.72 8.16 12.41
C SER A 29 4.57 7.56 13.19
N GLN A 30 3.79 8.37 13.91
CA GLN A 30 2.57 7.95 14.58
C GLN A 30 1.45 7.89 13.55
N ARG A 31 0.75 6.79 13.47
CA ARG A 31 -0.34 6.58 12.52
C ARG A 31 -1.27 5.49 12.95
N ASP A 32 -2.45 5.51 12.41
CA ASP A 32 -3.46 4.47 12.54
C ASP A 32 -3.55 3.69 11.24
N LEU A 33 -3.44 2.38 11.33
CA LEU A 33 -3.51 1.48 10.19
C LEU A 33 -4.78 0.66 10.27
N LEU A 34 -5.62 0.75 9.26
CA LEU A 34 -6.68 -0.22 9.05
C LEU A 34 -6.06 -1.54 8.61
N ILE A 35 -6.29 -2.58 9.40
CA ILE A 35 -5.92 -3.95 9.07
C ILE A 35 -7.15 -4.69 8.50
N PRO A 36 -6.95 -5.65 7.58
CA PRO A 36 -8.05 -6.45 7.05
C PRO A 36 -8.80 -7.20 8.16
N ASP A 37 -10.11 -7.31 8.05
CA ASP A 37 -10.97 -7.94 9.06
C ASP A 37 -10.52 -9.37 9.39
N TYR A 38 -10.09 -10.15 8.40
CA TYR A 38 -9.58 -11.51 8.63
C TYR A 38 -8.29 -11.52 9.50
N ILE A 39 -7.46 -10.48 9.42
CA ILE A 39 -6.28 -10.32 10.29
C ILE A 39 -6.71 -9.94 11.70
N ALA A 40 -7.65 -9.00 11.84
CA ALA A 40 -8.19 -8.62 13.14
C ALA A 40 -8.83 -9.82 13.85
N GLU A 41 -9.59 -10.63 13.12
CA GLU A 41 -10.19 -11.86 13.63
C GLU A 41 -9.14 -12.90 14.02
N LEU A 42 -8.09 -13.09 13.21
CA LEU A 42 -6.99 -13.98 13.56
C LEU A 42 -6.29 -13.54 14.83
N MET A 43 -6.06 -12.24 15.00
CA MET A 43 -5.44 -11.67 16.18
C MET A 43 -6.32 -11.84 17.42
N SER A 44 -7.63 -11.64 17.31
CA SER A 44 -8.56 -11.82 18.44
C SER A 44 -8.63 -13.27 18.94
N ARG A 45 -8.37 -14.24 18.07
CA ARG A 45 -8.31 -15.68 18.42
C ARG A 45 -6.94 -16.12 18.95
N THR A 46 -5.92 -15.28 18.82
CA THR A 46 -4.57 -15.60 19.32
C THR A 46 -4.53 -15.40 20.84
N PRO A 47 -3.96 -16.35 21.61
CA PRO A 47 -3.80 -16.17 23.06
C PRO A 47 -3.04 -14.88 23.39
N HIS A 48 -3.56 -14.11 24.34
CA HIS A 48 -2.95 -12.87 24.82
C HIS A 48 -2.00 -13.15 25.98
N ASP A 49 -0.96 -13.95 25.73
CA ASP A 49 0.02 -14.36 26.74
C ASP A 49 1.05 -13.25 26.98
N GLY A 50 0.61 -12.18 27.66
CA GLY A 50 1.45 -11.03 27.96
C GLY A 50 1.04 -9.75 27.24
N GLU A 51 1.87 -8.73 27.35
CA GLU A 51 1.58 -7.38 26.86
C GLU A 51 1.79 -7.24 25.34
N HIS A 52 2.72 -8.00 24.77
CA HIS A 52 3.13 -7.87 23.38
C HIS A 52 2.43 -8.91 22.48
N ILE A 53 2.07 -8.47 21.28
CA ILE A 53 1.50 -9.36 20.25
C ILE A 53 2.53 -10.39 19.79
N VAL A 54 3.80 -10.00 19.70
CA VAL A 54 4.91 -10.84 19.26
C VAL A 54 5.92 -10.97 20.41
N ASN A 55 6.01 -12.15 21.00
CA ASN A 55 6.89 -12.47 22.13
C ASN A 55 8.17 -13.17 21.66
N TYR A 56 8.82 -12.63 20.62
CA TYR A 56 10.08 -13.15 20.09
C TYR A 56 11.16 -12.07 20.10
N THR A 57 12.39 -12.50 20.35
CA THR A 57 13.55 -11.63 20.10
C THR A 57 13.64 -11.32 18.60
N ARG A 58 14.32 -10.22 18.24
CA ARG A 58 14.57 -9.84 16.85
C ARG A 58 15.16 -11.01 16.04
N ARG A 59 16.16 -11.71 16.61
CA ARG A 59 16.78 -12.89 16.00
C ARG A 59 15.79 -14.06 15.86
N GLY A 60 15.00 -14.33 16.88
CA GLY A 60 13.99 -15.41 16.86
C GLY A 60 12.94 -15.16 15.79
N LEU A 61 12.47 -13.93 15.66
CA LEU A 61 11.52 -13.53 14.65
C LEU A 61 12.10 -13.70 13.23
N TYR A 62 13.36 -13.26 13.02
CA TYR A 62 14.04 -13.44 11.76
C TYR A 62 14.17 -14.92 11.36
N VAL A 63 14.63 -15.79 12.27
CA VAL A 63 14.76 -17.23 12.00
C VAL A 63 13.42 -17.86 11.64
N ARG A 64 12.35 -17.49 12.36
CA ARG A 64 10.99 -17.97 12.04
C ARG A 64 10.53 -17.52 10.66
N PHE A 65 10.75 -16.28 10.32
CA PHE A 65 10.41 -15.74 9.01
C PHE A 65 11.15 -16.49 7.89
N GLN A 66 12.47 -16.73 8.04
CA GLN A 66 13.24 -17.52 7.08
C GLN A 66 12.73 -18.97 6.96
N THR A 67 12.29 -19.54 8.08
CA THR A 67 11.70 -20.89 8.06
C THR A 67 10.38 -20.92 7.29
N ILE A 68 9.55 -19.88 7.45
CA ILE A 68 8.29 -19.73 6.71
C ILE A 68 8.59 -19.58 5.20
N CYS A 69 9.51 -18.71 4.81
CA CYS A 69 9.90 -18.54 3.41
C CYS A 69 10.36 -19.86 2.78
N ARG A 70 11.21 -20.62 3.48
CA ARG A 70 11.69 -21.92 3.02
C ARG A 70 10.56 -22.94 2.87
N ARG A 71 9.64 -23.01 3.84
CA ARG A 71 8.49 -23.93 3.77
C ARG A 71 7.51 -23.56 2.65
N ALA A 72 7.38 -22.28 2.36
CA ALA A 72 6.56 -21.77 1.27
C ALA A 72 7.22 -21.90 -0.11
N GLY A 73 8.47 -22.37 -0.17
CA GLY A 73 9.20 -22.49 -1.45
C GLY A 73 9.54 -21.16 -2.11
N VAL A 74 9.51 -20.05 -1.36
CA VAL A 74 9.86 -18.73 -1.86
C VAL A 74 11.32 -18.40 -1.56
N GLN A 75 11.90 -17.48 -2.38
CA GLN A 75 13.26 -17.04 -2.16
C GLN A 75 13.46 -16.40 -0.78
N HIS A 76 14.72 -16.24 -0.40
CA HIS A 76 15.09 -15.57 0.84
C HIS A 76 14.70 -14.08 0.80
N TYR A 77 13.80 -13.67 1.69
CA TYR A 77 13.41 -12.27 1.89
C TYR A 77 13.85 -11.78 3.27
N ARG A 78 14.19 -10.50 3.36
CA ARG A 78 14.37 -9.79 4.63
C ARG A 78 13.04 -9.16 5.06
N PHE A 79 12.85 -8.86 6.34
CA PHE A 79 11.67 -8.12 6.79
C PHE A 79 11.48 -6.79 6.05
N HIS A 80 12.57 -6.10 5.72
CA HIS A 80 12.51 -4.84 4.99
C HIS A 80 11.98 -5.02 3.56
N ASP A 81 12.18 -6.17 2.97
CA ASP A 81 11.69 -6.48 1.61
C ASP A 81 10.15 -6.56 1.59
N LEU A 82 9.51 -6.94 2.72
CA LEU A 82 8.04 -6.88 2.85
C LEU A 82 7.51 -5.44 2.67
N ARG A 83 8.28 -4.45 3.10
CA ARG A 83 7.94 -3.05 2.91
C ARG A 83 8.00 -2.67 1.43
N HIS A 84 8.99 -3.14 0.70
CA HIS A 84 9.08 -2.94 -0.76
C HIS A 84 7.94 -3.63 -1.50
N ILE A 85 7.60 -4.86 -1.10
CA ILE A 85 6.46 -5.59 -1.67
C ILE A 85 5.16 -4.82 -1.45
N ASN A 86 4.91 -4.33 -0.22
CA ASN A 86 3.72 -3.53 0.08
C ASN A 86 3.66 -2.25 -0.77
N ALA A 87 4.78 -1.55 -0.95
CA ALA A 87 4.86 -0.37 -1.83
C ALA A 87 4.52 -0.74 -3.29
N SER A 88 5.05 -1.85 -3.80
CA SER A 88 4.77 -2.33 -5.16
C SER A 88 3.30 -2.70 -5.36
N VAL A 89 2.69 -3.33 -4.36
CA VAL A 89 1.24 -3.66 -4.39
C VAL A 89 0.39 -2.40 -4.41
N MET A 90 0.68 -1.42 -3.54
CA MET A 90 -0.06 -0.16 -3.53
C MET A 90 0.06 0.59 -4.86
N LEU A 91 1.24 0.56 -5.46
CA LEU A 91 1.47 1.12 -6.79
C LEU A 91 0.66 0.41 -7.87
N ALA A 92 0.68 -0.92 -7.89
CA ALA A 92 -0.10 -1.74 -8.84
C ALA A 92 -1.62 -1.49 -8.71
N LEU A 93 -2.08 -1.20 -7.50
CA LEU A 93 -3.47 -0.86 -7.20
C LEU A 93 -3.80 0.63 -7.46
N ASN A 94 -2.84 1.42 -7.98
CA ASN A 94 -2.99 2.87 -8.20
C ASN A 94 -3.40 3.65 -6.94
N VAL A 95 -2.93 3.21 -5.77
CA VAL A 95 -3.18 3.92 -4.51
C VAL A 95 -2.50 5.28 -4.55
N PRO A 96 -3.19 6.39 -4.18
CA PRO A 96 -2.59 7.71 -4.16
C PRO A 96 -1.31 7.76 -3.32
N ASN A 97 -0.26 8.42 -3.83
CA ASN A 97 1.04 8.48 -3.18
C ASN A 97 0.97 8.97 -1.73
N LYS A 98 0.15 9.98 -1.47
CA LYS A 98 -0.04 10.54 -0.12
C LYS A 98 -0.51 9.47 0.86
N TYR A 99 -1.51 8.68 0.49
CA TYR A 99 -2.03 7.59 1.32
C TYR A 99 -0.99 6.49 1.50
N SER A 100 -0.25 6.15 0.44
CA SER A 100 0.84 5.16 0.52
C SER A 100 1.93 5.61 1.49
N GLN A 101 2.31 6.89 1.47
CA GLN A 101 3.28 7.47 2.40
C GLN A 101 2.78 7.45 3.85
N GLU A 102 1.54 7.84 4.09
CA GLU A 102 0.91 7.80 5.42
C GLU A 102 0.89 6.37 5.95
N ARG A 103 0.39 5.41 5.15
CA ARG A 103 0.30 4.00 5.54
C ARG A 103 1.67 3.40 5.85
N MET A 104 2.70 3.74 5.09
CA MET A 104 4.04 3.20 5.28
C MET A 104 4.84 3.94 6.35
N GLY A 105 4.39 5.12 6.81
CA GLY A 105 5.09 5.97 7.76
C GLY A 105 6.48 6.37 7.24
N HIS A 106 6.68 7.61 6.82
CA HIS A 106 7.92 8.10 6.23
C HIS A 106 8.61 7.14 5.25
N ALA A 107 7.95 6.80 4.20
CA ALA A 107 8.68 6.49 3.01
C ALA A 107 9.25 7.83 2.52
N THR A 108 10.54 8.04 2.71
CA THR A 108 11.20 9.05 1.90
C THR A 108 10.77 8.82 0.46
N ASP A 109 10.49 9.89 -0.26
CA ASP A 109 10.18 9.89 -1.70
C ASP A 109 11.06 8.94 -2.51
N ASN A 110 12.29 8.68 -2.05
CA ASN A 110 13.27 7.81 -2.72
C ASN A 110 12.86 6.34 -2.81
N MET A 111 12.18 5.78 -1.81
CA MET A 111 11.79 4.37 -1.86
C MET A 111 10.61 4.14 -2.82
N LEU A 112 9.63 5.04 -2.77
CA LEU A 112 8.56 5.04 -3.75
C LEU A 112 9.11 5.33 -5.15
N LYS A 113 10.04 6.28 -5.31
CA LYS A 113 10.70 6.57 -6.60
C LYS A 113 11.44 5.35 -7.16
N THR A 114 12.15 4.58 -6.35
CA THR A 114 12.85 3.38 -6.82
C THR A 114 11.87 2.30 -7.30
N VAL A 115 10.80 2.07 -6.54
CA VAL A 115 9.72 1.14 -6.95
C VAL A 115 9.01 1.67 -8.20
N TYR A 116 8.75 2.99 -8.25
CA TYR A 116 8.16 3.67 -9.41
C TYR A 116 9.00 3.52 -10.68
N GLN A 117 10.32 3.71 -10.60
CA GLN A 117 11.20 3.66 -11.77
C GLN A 117 11.13 2.32 -12.51
N HIS A 118 11.04 1.21 -11.79
CA HIS A 118 10.95 -0.11 -12.41
C HIS A 118 9.55 -0.47 -12.96
N THR A 119 8.50 0.13 -12.40
CA THR A 119 7.10 -0.19 -12.78
C THR A 119 6.54 0.82 -13.79
N MET A 120 7.14 2.01 -13.90
CA MET A 120 6.60 3.12 -14.68
C MET A 120 6.64 2.92 -16.19
N GLU A 121 7.56 2.14 -16.74
CA GLU A 121 7.64 1.97 -18.19
C GLU A 121 6.42 1.24 -18.75
N ALA A 122 6.01 0.16 -18.13
CA ALA A 122 4.81 -0.57 -18.53
C ALA A 122 3.52 0.24 -18.26
N GLN A 123 3.48 1.02 -17.17
CA GLN A 123 2.33 1.86 -16.85
C GLN A 123 2.22 3.12 -17.72
N LYS A 124 3.34 3.68 -18.21
CA LYS A 124 3.32 4.82 -19.13
C LYS A 124 2.50 4.53 -20.38
N ILE A 125 2.70 3.38 -20.98
CA ILE A 125 1.97 2.96 -22.19
C ILE A 125 0.48 2.82 -21.86
N ALA A 126 0.12 2.12 -20.79
CA ALA A 126 -1.27 1.93 -20.40
C ALA A 126 -1.99 3.24 -20.02
N VAL A 127 -1.27 4.18 -19.40
CA VAL A 127 -1.82 5.52 -19.09
C VAL A 127 -1.98 6.36 -20.37
N ALA A 128 -1.01 6.32 -21.29
CA ALA A 128 -1.11 7.02 -22.56
C ALA A 128 -2.33 6.53 -23.36
N GLU A 129 -2.52 5.20 -23.47
CA GLU A 129 -3.68 4.61 -24.12
C GLU A 129 -5.02 5.03 -23.47
N LYS A 130 -5.09 5.07 -22.13
CA LYS A 130 -6.29 5.55 -21.43
C LYS A 130 -6.60 7.02 -21.71
N VAL A 131 -5.56 7.86 -21.77
CA VAL A 131 -5.69 9.28 -22.08
C VAL A 131 -6.14 9.46 -23.53
N ASP A 132 -5.54 8.75 -24.46
CA ASP A 132 -5.90 8.79 -25.87
C ASP A 132 -7.34 8.32 -26.10
N ASN A 133 -7.75 7.23 -25.49
CA ASN A 133 -9.12 6.75 -25.58
C ASN A 133 -10.12 7.77 -25.03
N TYR A 134 -9.83 8.37 -23.88
CA TYR A 134 -10.69 9.42 -23.30
C TYR A 134 -10.88 10.61 -24.25
N PHE A 135 -9.80 11.10 -24.87
CA PHE A 135 -9.89 12.22 -25.81
C PHE A 135 -10.57 11.83 -27.13
N ASN A 136 -10.33 10.63 -27.63
CA ASN A 136 -10.98 10.13 -28.83
C ASN A 136 -12.50 9.99 -28.64
N GLU A 137 -12.96 9.46 -27.52
CA GLU A 137 -14.39 9.39 -27.19
C GLU A 137 -15.03 10.78 -27.12
N LYS A 138 -14.36 11.75 -26.49
CA LYS A 138 -14.86 13.13 -26.42
C LYS A 138 -14.90 13.84 -27.75
N LEU A 139 -13.94 13.59 -28.63
CA LEU A 139 -13.91 14.10 -30.00
C LEU A 139 -15.04 13.50 -30.84
N GLN A 140 -15.24 12.20 -30.77
CA GLN A 140 -16.30 11.49 -31.47
C GLN A 140 -17.69 12.00 -31.04
N MET A 141 -17.93 12.17 -29.72
CA MET A 141 -19.17 12.76 -29.22
C MET A 141 -19.44 14.17 -29.78
N LYS A 142 -18.39 15.03 -29.82
CA LYS A 142 -18.52 16.39 -30.38
C LYS A 142 -18.82 16.39 -31.87
N LEU A 143 -18.22 15.48 -32.63
CA LEU A 143 -18.49 15.36 -34.08
C LEU A 143 -19.92 14.87 -34.34
N GLN A 144 -20.39 13.91 -33.58
CA GLN A 144 -21.77 13.42 -33.69
C GLN A 144 -22.79 14.50 -33.35
N MET A 145 -22.57 15.29 -32.31
CA MET A 145 -23.42 16.44 -31.96
C MET A 145 -23.43 17.54 -33.03
N LYS A 146 -22.30 17.77 -33.72
CA LYS A 146 -22.23 18.71 -34.83
C LYS A 146 -23.03 18.22 -36.05
N ASN A 147 -22.87 16.95 -36.38
CA ASN A 147 -23.57 16.36 -37.54
C ASN A 147 -25.10 16.30 -37.30
N GLN A 148 -25.57 16.04 -36.09
CA GLN A 148 -27.00 16.11 -35.78
C GLN A 148 -27.59 17.52 -35.85
N LYS A 149 -26.80 18.54 -35.48
CA LYS A 149 -27.23 19.94 -35.62
C LYS A 149 -27.28 20.41 -37.09
N SER A 150 -26.39 19.93 -37.95
CA SER A 150 -26.39 20.28 -39.37
C SER A 150 -27.50 19.57 -40.18
N CYS A 151 -27.94 18.38 -39.77
CA CYS A 151 -29.10 17.70 -40.35
C CYS A 151 -30.42 18.37 -40.01
N ASN A 152 -30.56 18.99 -38.82
CA ASN A 152 -31.81 19.67 -38.43
C ASN A 152 -31.96 21.07 -38.99
N THR A 153 -30.94 21.65 -39.64
CA THR A 153 -31.01 22.98 -40.28
C THR A 153 -31.33 22.93 -41.77
N ASN A 154 -31.46 21.75 -42.38
CA ASN A 154 -31.79 21.57 -43.79
C ASN A 154 -33.23 21.08 -44.06
N VAL A 155 -34.11 21.25 -43.08
CA VAL A 155 -35.54 20.96 -43.27
C VAL A 155 -36.35 22.25 -43.08
N PHE A 156 -36.21 23.16 -44.11
CA PHE A 156 -37.17 24.21 -44.40
C PHE A 156 -37.05 24.55 -45.90
#